data_c524c7942e6aaf461e202c3cd312ab67
#
_entry.id   c524c7942e6aaf461e202c3cd312ab67
#
_cell.length_a   1.000
_cell.length_b   1.000
_cell.length_c   1.000
_cell.angle_alpha   90.00
_cell.angle_beta   90.00
_cell.angle_gamma   90.00
#
_symmetry.space_group_name_H-M   'P 1'
#
loop_
_entity.id
_entity.type
_entity.pdbx_description
1 polymer ?
#
loop_
_entity_poly.entity_id
_entity_poly.type
_entity_poly.pdbx_seq_one_letter_code
_entity_poly.pdbx_strand_id
1 'polypeptide(L)'
;MNRRYISALASVLYFVSLCAAGLMLAHAFDIISFAHGEKIFAGLFVVISGYAAAALRARGRENESRRRKIIKRQLFFTFIFYLIMLVDFTLIDDGMGRNIFNVLSWNGTAFREYVNTSTNLVPFYTIRLFINGYNNGQLSLSAMLENIFGNFVAFMPLAFFTVCLFKRFDRWYSVFAAVLLSVMTVELLQFLLLTGASDIDDVILNVSGAMCLYAILRIKAVSLRITKFTFGVWETVENKG
;
A
#
# COMPACT_ATOMS: atom_id res chain seq x y z
N MET A 1 -15.52 5.94 31.01
CA MET A 1 -14.68 4.72 31.10
C MET A 1 -13.38 5.05 31.83
N ASN A 2 -13.00 4.26 32.84
CA ASN A 2 -11.83 4.54 33.70
C ASN A 2 -10.54 4.58 32.85
N ARG A 3 -9.66 5.58 33.06
CA ARG A 3 -8.38 5.73 32.30
C ARG A 3 -7.51 4.47 32.35
N ARG A 4 -7.55 3.67 33.42
CA ARG A 4 -6.81 2.42 33.54
C ARG A 4 -7.33 1.37 32.56
N TYR A 5 -8.64 1.21 32.39
CA TYR A 5 -9.23 0.28 31.43
C TYR A 5 -8.93 0.67 29.98
N ILE A 6 -8.98 1.98 29.64
CA ILE A 6 -8.60 2.46 28.31
C ILE A 6 -7.14 2.14 28.00
N SER A 7 -6.24 2.36 28.97
CA SER A 7 -4.82 2.06 28.80
C SER A 7 -4.54 0.56 28.65
N ALA A 8 -5.22 -0.28 29.44
CA ALA A 8 -5.09 -1.73 29.35
C ALA A 8 -5.57 -2.24 28.00
N LEU A 9 -6.78 -1.84 27.56
CA LEU A 9 -7.33 -2.21 26.25
C LEU A 9 -6.41 -1.78 25.11
N ALA A 10 -5.89 -0.54 25.13
CA ALA A 10 -4.96 -0.06 24.13
C ALA A 10 -3.66 -0.91 24.11
N SER A 11 -3.18 -1.35 25.27
CA SER A 11 -1.98 -2.21 25.33
C SER A 11 -2.24 -3.60 24.76
N VAL A 12 -3.40 -4.20 25.03
CA VAL A 12 -3.82 -5.48 24.45
C VAL A 12 -3.91 -5.37 22.93
N LEU A 13 -4.57 -4.33 22.41
CA LEU A 13 -4.68 -4.12 20.96
C LEU A 13 -3.32 -3.91 20.29
N TYR A 14 -2.39 -3.18 20.92
CA TYR A 14 -1.03 -3.07 20.39
C TYR A 14 -0.30 -4.40 20.37
N PHE A 15 -0.41 -5.19 21.45
CA PHE A 15 0.20 -6.51 21.51
C PHE A 15 -0.33 -7.43 20.40
N VAL A 16 -1.64 -7.50 20.24
CA VAL A 16 -2.29 -8.30 19.19
C VAL A 16 -1.88 -7.81 17.79
N SER A 17 -1.84 -6.49 17.56
CA SER A 17 -1.37 -5.93 16.30
C SER A 17 0.09 -6.27 15.99
N LEU A 18 0.98 -6.24 17.01
CA LEU A 18 2.39 -6.63 16.86
C LEU A 18 2.56 -8.12 16.58
N CYS A 19 1.79 -8.98 17.26
CA CYS A 19 1.79 -10.42 16.98
C CYS A 19 1.35 -10.69 15.52
N ALA A 20 0.26 -10.08 15.07
CA ALA A 20 -0.20 -10.25 13.69
C ALA A 20 0.82 -9.73 12.67
N ALA A 21 1.45 -8.57 12.92
CA ALA A 21 2.52 -8.05 12.07
C ALA A 21 3.74 -9.00 12.04
N GLY A 22 4.10 -9.57 13.19
CA GLY A 22 5.18 -10.57 13.29
C GLY A 22 4.89 -11.84 12.50
N LEU A 23 3.64 -12.33 12.53
CA LEU A 23 3.22 -13.46 11.70
C LEU A 23 3.30 -13.15 10.21
N MET A 24 2.90 -11.95 9.78
CA MET A 24 3.03 -11.54 8.38
C MET A 24 4.48 -11.42 7.93
N LEU A 25 5.38 -10.92 8.80
CA LEU A 25 6.81 -10.92 8.52
C LEU A 25 7.38 -12.34 8.44
N ALA A 26 6.96 -13.26 9.33
CA ALA A 26 7.36 -14.66 9.28
C ALA A 26 6.92 -15.33 7.97
N HIS A 27 5.75 -14.94 7.40
CA HIS A 27 5.35 -15.38 6.08
C HIS A 27 6.26 -14.86 4.97
N ALA A 28 6.64 -13.59 5.01
CA ALA A 28 7.56 -13.00 4.01
C ALA A 28 8.95 -13.67 4.01
N PHE A 29 9.30 -14.40 5.09
CA PHE A 29 10.51 -15.23 5.20
C PHE A 29 10.25 -16.74 5.04
N ASP A 30 9.11 -17.14 4.46
CA ASP A 30 8.70 -18.55 4.25
C ASP A 30 8.66 -19.44 5.51
N ILE A 31 8.58 -18.83 6.70
CA ILE A 31 8.46 -19.57 7.96
C ILE A 31 7.04 -20.13 8.14
N ILE A 32 6.04 -19.39 7.68
CA ILE A 32 4.63 -19.78 7.66
C ILE A 32 4.02 -19.41 6.32
N SER A 33 2.97 -20.11 5.88
CA SER A 33 2.27 -19.79 4.63
C SER A 33 0.87 -19.22 4.90
N PHE A 34 0.52 -18.16 4.19
CA PHE A 34 -0.84 -17.63 4.12
C PHE A 34 -1.36 -17.70 2.68
N ALA A 35 -2.64 -17.97 2.52
CA ALA A 35 -3.28 -17.75 1.23
C ALA A 35 -3.31 -16.24 0.90
N HIS A 36 -3.29 -15.89 -0.40
CA HIS A 36 -3.21 -14.49 -0.84
C HIS A 36 -4.29 -13.60 -0.18
N GLY A 37 -5.55 -14.06 -0.14
CA GLY A 37 -6.62 -13.34 0.55
C GLY A 37 -6.42 -13.17 2.06
N GLU A 38 -5.82 -14.15 2.72
CA GLU A 38 -5.53 -14.11 4.16
C GLU A 38 -4.49 -13.03 4.49
N LYS A 39 -3.50 -12.82 3.62
CA LYS A 39 -2.52 -11.73 3.76
C LYS A 39 -3.19 -10.35 3.80
N ILE A 40 -4.14 -10.11 2.90
CA ILE A 40 -4.87 -8.83 2.83
C ILE A 40 -5.66 -8.61 4.13
N PHE A 41 -6.41 -9.63 4.59
CA PHE A 41 -7.16 -9.53 5.84
C PHE A 41 -6.26 -9.35 7.06
N ALA A 42 -5.15 -10.08 7.14
CA ALA A 42 -4.17 -9.93 8.22
C ALA A 42 -3.55 -8.52 8.23
N GLY A 43 -3.18 -8.00 7.06
CA GLY A 43 -2.65 -6.64 6.90
C GLY A 43 -3.65 -5.56 7.35
N LEU A 44 -4.90 -5.67 6.92
CA LEU A 44 -5.97 -4.78 7.37
C LEU A 44 -6.18 -4.87 8.88
N PHE A 45 -6.14 -6.07 9.45
CA PHE A 45 -6.26 -6.26 10.89
C PHE A 45 -5.13 -5.58 11.67
N VAL A 46 -3.87 -5.70 11.21
CA VAL A 46 -2.71 -4.99 11.80
C VAL A 46 -2.93 -3.48 11.80
N VAL A 47 -3.34 -2.93 10.66
CA VAL A 47 -3.56 -1.48 10.50
C VAL A 47 -4.71 -1.00 11.40
N ILE A 48 -5.85 -1.69 11.39
CA ILE A 48 -7.04 -1.29 12.14
C ILE A 48 -6.80 -1.42 13.65
N SER A 49 -6.26 -2.54 14.12
CA SER A 49 -6.01 -2.77 15.55
C SER A 49 -4.95 -1.84 16.11
N GLY A 50 -3.85 -1.61 15.37
CA GLY A 50 -2.79 -0.68 15.73
C GLY A 50 -3.30 0.77 15.79
N TYR A 51 -4.11 1.19 14.79
CA TYR A 51 -4.71 2.51 14.81
C TYR A 51 -5.72 2.68 15.95
N ALA A 52 -6.58 1.69 16.21
CA ALA A 52 -7.54 1.70 17.32
C ALA A 52 -6.82 1.84 18.68
N ALA A 53 -5.73 1.11 18.88
CA ALA A 53 -4.88 1.22 20.07
C ALA A 53 -4.31 2.64 20.25
N ALA A 54 -3.78 3.23 19.16
CA ALA A 54 -3.25 4.60 19.16
C ALA A 54 -4.35 5.63 19.46
N ALA A 55 -5.52 5.50 18.83
CA ALA A 55 -6.65 6.38 19.03
C ALA A 55 -7.17 6.35 20.47
N LEU A 56 -7.26 5.15 21.08
CA LEU A 56 -7.62 5.00 22.49
C LEU A 56 -6.60 5.69 23.41
N ARG A 57 -5.30 5.48 23.19
CA ARG A 57 -4.24 6.17 23.93
C ARG A 57 -4.27 7.68 23.76
N ALA A 58 -4.54 8.15 22.54
CA ALA A 58 -4.64 9.58 22.24
C ALA A 58 -5.83 10.22 22.98
N ARG A 59 -7.01 9.58 22.95
CA ARG A 59 -8.20 10.07 23.66
C ARG A 59 -8.01 10.18 25.18
N GLY A 60 -7.18 9.30 25.77
CA GLY A 60 -6.83 9.35 27.19
C GLY A 60 -5.88 10.50 27.58
N ARG A 61 -5.41 11.31 26.63
CA ARG A 61 -4.52 12.45 26.88
C ARG A 61 -5.28 13.77 26.77
N GLU A 62 -5.01 14.70 27.68
CA GLU A 62 -5.62 16.06 27.65
C GLU A 62 -4.91 16.96 26.63
N ASN A 63 -3.59 16.86 26.55
CA ASN A 63 -2.76 17.70 25.69
C ASN A 63 -2.83 17.29 24.22
N GLU A 64 -3.30 18.19 23.36
CA GLU A 64 -3.48 17.97 21.92
C GLU A 64 -2.16 17.63 21.21
N SER A 65 -1.05 18.29 21.57
CA SER A 65 0.27 17.99 21.01
C SER A 65 0.69 16.55 21.28
N ARG A 66 0.38 16.02 22.49
CA ARG A 66 0.65 14.61 22.82
C ARG A 66 -0.25 13.66 22.03
N ARG A 67 -1.54 13.99 21.85
CA ARG A 67 -2.47 13.21 20.99
C ARG A 67 -1.92 13.11 19.58
N ARG A 68 -1.58 14.26 18.99
CA ARG A 68 -1.01 14.34 17.64
C ARG A 68 0.28 13.54 17.49
N LYS A 69 1.20 13.59 18.46
CA LYS A 69 2.44 12.81 18.45
C LYS A 69 2.18 11.30 18.46
N ILE A 70 1.23 10.81 19.26
CA ILE A 70 0.85 9.38 19.31
C ILE A 70 0.35 8.92 17.95
N ILE A 71 -0.59 9.64 17.36
CA ILE A 71 -1.19 9.29 16.07
C ILE A 71 -0.14 9.40 14.94
N LYS A 72 0.66 10.47 14.92
CA LYS A 72 1.72 10.62 13.90
C LYS A 72 2.70 9.45 13.93
N ARG A 73 3.11 9.00 15.11
CA ARG A 73 3.99 7.84 15.25
C ARG A 73 3.32 6.57 14.76
N GLN A 74 2.04 6.35 15.09
CA GLN A 74 1.30 5.19 14.59
C GLN A 74 1.17 5.20 13.06
N LEU A 75 0.82 6.34 12.47
CA LEU A 75 0.74 6.49 11.02
C LEU A 75 2.09 6.22 10.34
N PHE A 76 3.19 6.63 10.96
CA PHE A 76 4.54 6.34 10.47
C PHE A 76 4.85 4.83 10.50
N PHE A 77 4.52 4.12 11.59
CA PHE A 77 4.67 2.66 11.65
C PHE A 77 3.76 1.96 10.64
N THR A 78 2.52 2.42 10.48
CA THR A 78 1.61 1.89 9.46
C THR A 78 2.16 2.13 8.04
N PHE A 79 2.80 3.26 7.79
CA PHE A 79 3.46 3.55 6.52
C PHE A 79 4.62 2.59 6.24
N ILE A 80 5.50 2.35 7.21
CA ILE A 80 6.60 1.37 7.07
C ILE A 80 6.04 -0.03 6.83
N PHE A 81 5.02 -0.44 7.59
CA PHE A 81 4.35 -1.73 7.39
C PHE A 81 3.75 -1.83 5.98
N TYR A 82 3.09 -0.78 5.49
CA TYR A 82 2.59 -0.72 4.12
C TYR A 82 3.71 -0.88 3.09
N LEU A 83 4.85 -0.21 3.25
CA LEU A 83 5.98 -0.35 2.32
C LEU A 83 6.53 -1.78 2.30
N ILE A 84 6.62 -2.44 3.46
CA ILE A 84 7.03 -3.85 3.53
C ILE A 84 6.02 -4.73 2.78
N MET A 85 4.73 -4.55 3.00
CA MET A 85 3.69 -5.29 2.29
C MET A 85 3.68 -4.99 0.79
N LEU A 86 3.93 -3.74 0.39
CA LEU A 86 4.04 -3.38 -1.01
C LEU A 86 5.18 -4.14 -1.70
N VAL A 87 6.36 -4.21 -1.06
CA VAL A 87 7.51 -4.99 -1.54
C VAL A 87 7.17 -6.48 -1.63
N ASP A 88 6.53 -7.04 -0.59
CA ASP A 88 6.10 -8.43 -0.58
C ASP A 88 5.17 -8.73 -1.78
N PHE A 89 4.07 -8.00 -1.91
CA PHE A 89 3.10 -8.18 -2.99
C PHE A 89 3.66 -7.92 -4.40
N THR A 90 4.62 -7.02 -4.55
CA THR A 90 5.13 -6.65 -5.88
C THR A 90 6.35 -7.44 -6.32
N LEU A 91 7.16 -7.98 -5.41
CA LEU A 91 8.44 -8.59 -5.73
C LEU A 91 8.62 -10.04 -5.24
N ILE A 92 7.89 -10.46 -4.19
CA ILE A 92 8.19 -11.70 -3.46
C ILE A 92 7.06 -12.72 -3.56
N ASP A 93 5.79 -12.28 -3.57
CA ASP A 93 4.61 -13.14 -3.45
C ASP A 93 4.44 -14.12 -4.61
N ASP A 94 4.82 -15.38 -4.41
CA ASP A 94 4.66 -16.46 -5.39
C ASP A 94 3.19 -16.67 -5.81
N GLY A 95 2.24 -16.39 -4.92
CA GLY A 95 0.79 -16.43 -5.22
C GLY A 95 0.38 -15.42 -6.30
N MET A 96 1.17 -14.37 -6.50
CA MET A 96 1.02 -13.37 -7.58
C MET A 96 1.97 -13.63 -8.76
N GLY A 97 2.61 -14.80 -8.81
CA GLY A 97 3.61 -15.13 -9.85
C GLY A 97 4.93 -14.34 -9.70
N ARG A 98 5.23 -13.88 -8.49
CA ARG A 98 6.41 -13.06 -8.18
C ARG A 98 7.42 -13.86 -7.40
N ASN A 99 8.59 -14.14 -8.01
CA ASN A 99 9.65 -14.89 -7.33
C ASN A 99 10.99 -14.17 -7.53
N ILE A 100 11.47 -13.52 -6.47
CA ILE A 100 12.74 -12.80 -6.47
C ILE A 100 13.94 -13.72 -6.77
N PHE A 101 13.82 -15.03 -6.51
CA PHE A 101 14.90 -15.99 -6.77
C PHE A 101 15.07 -16.32 -8.25
N ASN A 102 14.15 -15.89 -9.13
CA ASN A 102 14.35 -15.99 -10.59
C ASN A 102 15.64 -15.34 -11.04
N VAL A 103 16.14 -14.34 -10.31
CA VAL A 103 17.43 -13.69 -10.58
C VAL A 103 18.60 -14.68 -10.51
N LEU A 104 18.50 -15.76 -9.71
CA LEU A 104 19.56 -16.77 -9.61
C LEU A 104 19.71 -17.62 -10.88
N SER A 105 18.65 -17.72 -11.69
CA SER A 105 18.66 -18.37 -13.00
C SER A 105 18.95 -17.41 -14.15
N TRP A 106 19.38 -16.18 -13.84
CA TRP A 106 19.58 -15.13 -14.80
C TRP A 106 20.68 -15.53 -15.82
N ASN A 107 20.31 -15.55 -17.08
CA ASN A 107 21.19 -15.74 -18.22
C ASN A 107 20.59 -15.05 -19.46
N GLY A 108 21.35 -14.94 -20.54
CA GLY A 108 20.92 -14.24 -21.76
C GLY A 108 19.66 -14.85 -22.40
N THR A 109 19.40 -16.14 -22.20
CA THR A 109 18.21 -16.83 -22.73
C THR A 109 17.00 -16.49 -21.86
N ALA A 110 17.10 -16.62 -20.54
CA ALA A 110 16.04 -16.27 -19.59
C ALA A 110 15.64 -14.78 -19.69
N PHE A 111 16.62 -13.89 -19.86
CA PHE A 111 16.36 -12.49 -20.08
C PHE A 111 15.58 -12.22 -21.38
N ARG A 112 15.99 -12.84 -22.50
CA ARG A 112 15.27 -12.69 -23.77
C ARG A 112 13.85 -13.24 -23.70
N GLU A 113 13.66 -14.36 -23.03
CA GLU A 113 12.35 -14.96 -22.81
C GLU A 113 11.46 -14.01 -21.99
N TYR A 114 11.97 -13.49 -20.88
CA TYR A 114 11.24 -12.51 -20.05
C TYR A 114 10.87 -11.26 -20.84
N VAL A 115 11.77 -10.68 -21.60
CA VAL A 115 11.49 -9.51 -22.46
C VAL A 115 10.38 -9.80 -23.46
N ASN A 116 10.36 -10.99 -24.05
CA ASN A 116 9.38 -11.35 -25.07
C ASN A 116 8.01 -11.73 -24.50
N THR A 117 7.95 -12.28 -23.28
CA THR A 117 6.72 -12.86 -22.72
C THR A 117 6.12 -12.02 -21.59
N SER A 118 6.96 -11.27 -20.85
CA SER A 118 6.58 -10.62 -19.60
C SER A 118 6.85 -9.10 -19.64
N THR A 119 7.05 -8.50 -20.81
CA THR A 119 7.26 -7.06 -20.96
C THR A 119 6.22 -6.48 -21.92
N ASN A 120 5.45 -5.50 -21.47
CA ASN A 120 4.51 -4.76 -22.29
C ASN A 120 4.75 -3.26 -22.20
N LEU A 121 5.06 -2.62 -23.32
CA LEU A 121 5.25 -1.18 -23.42
C LEU A 121 4.14 -0.48 -24.24
N VAL A 122 3.08 -1.22 -24.62
CA VAL A 122 1.96 -0.68 -25.38
C VAL A 122 0.85 -0.26 -24.42
N PRO A 123 0.57 1.05 -24.27
CA PRO A 123 -0.45 1.54 -23.35
C PRO A 123 -1.84 0.94 -23.63
N PHE A 124 -2.54 0.59 -22.56
CA PHE A 124 -3.88 0.00 -22.54
C PHE A 124 -4.00 -1.40 -23.19
N TYR A 125 -2.86 -2.05 -23.51
CA TYR A 125 -2.87 -3.40 -24.08
C TYR A 125 -3.32 -4.43 -23.04
N THR A 126 -2.69 -4.47 -21.87
CA THR A 126 -2.96 -5.43 -20.81
C THR A 126 -4.35 -5.19 -20.21
N ILE A 127 -4.74 -3.95 -20.02
CA ILE A 127 -6.11 -3.61 -19.57
C ILE A 127 -7.16 -4.19 -20.54
N ARG A 128 -6.97 -4.01 -21.85
CA ARG A 128 -7.88 -4.58 -22.86
C ARG A 128 -7.83 -6.11 -22.88
N LEU A 129 -6.65 -6.69 -22.70
CA LEU A 129 -6.48 -8.15 -22.65
C LEU A 129 -7.31 -8.76 -21.51
N PHE A 130 -7.25 -8.20 -20.30
CA PHE A 130 -8.03 -8.68 -19.17
C PHE A 130 -9.54 -8.47 -19.34
N ILE A 131 -9.96 -7.30 -19.84
CA ILE A 131 -11.37 -7.03 -20.11
C ILE A 131 -11.94 -7.98 -21.19
N ASN A 132 -11.21 -8.17 -22.29
CA ASN A 132 -11.64 -9.07 -23.37
C ASN A 132 -11.60 -10.53 -22.91
N GLY A 133 -10.60 -10.95 -22.15
CA GLY A 133 -10.52 -12.29 -21.58
C GLY A 133 -11.71 -12.62 -20.66
N TYR A 134 -12.14 -11.65 -19.85
CA TYR A 134 -13.37 -11.79 -19.05
C TYR A 134 -14.62 -11.86 -19.92
N ASN A 135 -14.79 -10.95 -20.89
CA ASN A 135 -15.96 -10.92 -21.78
C ASN A 135 -16.09 -12.18 -22.62
N ASN A 136 -14.96 -12.82 -22.99
CA ASN A 136 -14.94 -14.07 -23.75
C ASN A 136 -15.01 -15.33 -22.87
N GLY A 137 -15.17 -15.19 -21.54
CA GLY A 137 -15.23 -16.30 -20.62
C GLY A 137 -13.90 -17.06 -20.40
N GLN A 138 -12.78 -16.46 -20.82
CA GLN A 138 -11.42 -17.03 -20.66
C GLN A 138 -10.81 -16.70 -19.29
N LEU A 139 -11.22 -15.61 -18.68
CA LEU A 139 -10.78 -15.15 -17.37
C LEU A 139 -11.94 -15.00 -16.41
N SER A 140 -11.70 -15.28 -15.13
CA SER A 140 -12.68 -14.99 -14.09
C SER A 140 -12.76 -13.49 -13.79
N LEU A 141 -13.89 -13.05 -13.25
CA LEU A 141 -14.04 -11.67 -12.76
C LEU A 141 -12.98 -11.31 -11.71
N SER A 142 -12.65 -12.25 -10.80
CA SER A 142 -11.61 -12.04 -9.79
C SER A 142 -10.26 -11.77 -10.44
N ALA A 143 -9.82 -12.57 -11.39
CA ALA A 143 -8.54 -12.38 -12.07
C ALA A 143 -8.45 -11.01 -12.79
N MET A 144 -9.53 -10.61 -13.46
CA MET A 144 -9.60 -9.28 -14.09
C MET A 144 -9.53 -8.15 -13.04
N LEU A 145 -10.31 -8.25 -11.96
CA LEU A 145 -10.34 -7.24 -10.91
C LEU A 145 -9.01 -7.19 -10.12
N GLU A 146 -8.41 -8.33 -9.82
CA GLU A 146 -7.12 -8.40 -9.13
C GLU A 146 -6.04 -7.68 -9.93
N ASN A 147 -5.98 -7.86 -11.24
CA ASN A 147 -5.01 -7.17 -12.08
C ASN A 147 -5.31 -5.67 -12.20
N ILE A 148 -6.52 -5.30 -12.66
CA ILE A 148 -6.83 -3.89 -12.96
C ILE A 148 -7.02 -3.08 -11.67
N PHE A 149 -7.88 -3.55 -10.76
CA PHE A 149 -8.21 -2.82 -9.55
C PHE A 149 -7.10 -2.95 -8.49
N GLY A 150 -6.43 -4.11 -8.44
CA GLY A 150 -5.27 -4.32 -7.58
C GLY A 150 -4.17 -3.28 -7.83
N ASN A 151 -3.75 -3.12 -9.09
CA ASN A 151 -2.78 -2.10 -9.46
C ASN A 151 -3.31 -0.68 -9.21
N PHE A 152 -4.58 -0.41 -9.53
CA PHE A 152 -5.16 0.90 -9.27
C PHE A 152 -5.12 1.31 -7.79
N VAL A 153 -5.30 0.38 -6.85
CA VAL A 153 -5.34 0.69 -5.41
C VAL A 153 -3.99 0.54 -4.70
N ALA A 154 -3.04 -0.19 -5.25
CA ALA A 154 -1.79 -0.58 -4.57
C ALA A 154 -0.99 0.63 -4.07
N PHE A 155 -0.91 1.71 -4.85
CA PHE A 155 -0.14 2.92 -4.51
C PHE A 155 -1.00 4.06 -3.92
N MET A 156 -2.30 3.87 -3.76
CA MET A 156 -3.16 4.87 -3.08
C MET A 156 -2.66 5.23 -1.66
N PRO A 157 -2.29 4.25 -0.80
CA PRO A 157 -1.80 4.58 0.54
C PRO A 157 -0.52 5.43 0.51
N LEU A 158 0.35 5.28 -0.51
CA LEU A 158 1.53 6.10 -0.66
C LEU A 158 1.17 7.58 -0.80
N ALA A 159 0.18 7.93 -1.63
CA ALA A 159 -0.29 9.31 -1.77
C ALA A 159 -0.83 9.88 -0.45
N PHE A 160 -1.57 9.07 0.33
CA PHE A 160 -2.04 9.49 1.66
C PHE A 160 -0.89 9.75 2.63
N PHE A 161 0.03 8.79 2.78
CA PHE A 161 1.11 8.89 3.75
C PHE A 161 2.12 10.00 3.40
N THR A 162 2.43 10.19 2.11
CA THR A 162 3.34 11.26 1.69
C THR A 162 2.81 12.64 2.11
N VAL A 163 1.54 12.93 1.86
CA VAL A 163 0.94 14.22 2.25
C VAL A 163 0.74 14.33 3.77
N CYS A 164 0.35 13.23 4.43
CA CYS A 164 0.05 13.24 5.85
C CYS A 164 1.29 13.36 6.74
N LEU A 165 2.37 12.69 6.37
CA LEU A 165 3.56 12.57 7.21
C LEU A 165 4.67 13.57 6.86
N PHE A 166 4.77 13.97 5.60
CA PHE A 166 5.89 14.75 5.08
C PHE A 166 5.43 16.11 4.53
N LYS A 167 5.69 17.17 5.26
CA LYS A 167 5.29 18.54 4.88
C LYS A 167 5.80 19.00 3.49
N ARG A 168 6.84 18.37 2.96
CA ARG A 168 7.43 18.68 1.65
C ARG A 168 6.50 18.34 0.48
N PHE A 169 5.60 17.36 0.66
CA PHE A 169 4.68 16.89 -0.37
C PHE A 169 3.33 17.61 -0.30
N ASP A 170 3.35 18.93 -0.41
CA ASP A 170 2.17 19.76 -0.29
C ASP A 170 1.49 20.02 -1.63
N ARG A 171 2.27 19.99 -2.72
CA ARG A 171 1.82 20.30 -4.06
C ARG A 171 1.58 19.02 -4.85
N TRP A 172 0.56 19.04 -5.74
CA TRP A 172 0.16 17.86 -6.50
C TRP A 172 1.32 17.24 -7.30
N TYR A 173 2.17 18.08 -7.91
CA TYR A 173 3.29 17.59 -8.71
C TYR A 173 4.39 16.92 -7.87
N SER A 174 4.57 17.31 -6.60
CA SER A 174 5.52 16.63 -5.72
C SER A 174 5.03 15.25 -5.31
N VAL A 175 3.72 15.11 -5.08
CA VAL A 175 3.08 13.80 -4.82
C VAL A 175 3.14 12.94 -6.07
N PHE A 176 2.78 13.50 -7.24
CA PHE A 176 2.87 12.82 -8.52
C PHE A 176 4.29 12.30 -8.78
N ALA A 177 5.31 13.15 -8.63
CA ALA A 177 6.70 12.75 -8.82
C ALA A 177 7.13 11.63 -7.85
N ALA A 178 6.74 11.72 -6.56
CA ALA A 178 7.06 10.69 -5.58
C ALA A 178 6.39 9.35 -5.91
N VAL A 179 5.11 9.37 -6.28
CA VAL A 179 4.37 8.17 -6.69
C VAL A 179 4.96 7.58 -7.97
N LEU A 180 5.15 8.39 -9.01
CA LEU A 180 5.72 7.95 -10.28
C LEU A 180 7.10 7.32 -10.09
N LEU A 181 8.00 7.97 -9.34
CA LEU A 181 9.33 7.41 -9.05
C LEU A 181 9.24 6.09 -8.28
N SER A 182 8.31 5.98 -7.33
CA SER A 182 8.12 4.72 -6.58
C SER A 182 7.60 3.59 -7.47
N VAL A 183 6.61 3.86 -8.32
CA VAL A 183 6.08 2.89 -9.28
C VAL A 183 7.16 2.47 -10.27
N MET A 184 7.86 3.42 -10.89
CA MET A 184 8.95 3.14 -11.83
C MET A 184 10.09 2.34 -11.16
N THR A 185 10.35 2.58 -9.87
CA THR A 185 11.34 1.78 -9.12
C THR A 185 10.89 0.34 -8.98
N VAL A 186 9.61 0.09 -8.67
CA VAL A 186 9.06 -1.27 -8.58
C VAL A 186 9.13 -1.97 -9.95
N GLU A 187 8.66 -1.32 -11.01
CA GLU A 187 8.70 -1.88 -12.37
C GLU A 187 10.14 -2.21 -12.81
N LEU A 188 11.09 -1.30 -12.52
CA LEU A 188 12.50 -1.55 -12.81
C LEU A 188 13.06 -2.73 -12.00
N LEU A 189 12.68 -2.85 -10.71
CA LEU A 189 13.10 -3.99 -9.90
C LEU A 189 12.48 -5.30 -10.41
N GLN A 190 11.22 -5.32 -10.82
CA GLN A 190 10.59 -6.49 -11.44
C GLN A 190 11.34 -6.91 -12.71
N PHE A 191 11.64 -5.95 -13.57
CA PHE A 191 12.42 -6.18 -14.79
C PHE A 191 13.80 -6.74 -14.50
N LEU A 192 14.55 -6.16 -13.55
CA LEU A 192 15.92 -6.59 -13.21
C LEU A 192 15.95 -7.95 -12.49
N LEU A 193 14.92 -8.25 -11.69
CA LEU A 193 14.81 -9.49 -10.94
C LEU A 193 14.09 -10.61 -11.72
N LEU A 194 13.63 -10.33 -12.94
CA LEU A 194 12.84 -11.24 -13.78
C LEU A 194 11.61 -11.78 -13.03
N THR A 195 10.95 -10.94 -12.26
CA THR A 195 9.80 -11.31 -11.44
C THR A 195 8.54 -10.56 -11.89
N GLY A 196 7.40 -11.26 -11.94
CA GLY A 196 6.15 -10.67 -12.43
C GLY A 196 6.22 -10.27 -13.92
N ALA A 197 5.53 -9.19 -14.28
CA ALA A 197 5.55 -8.60 -15.61
C ALA A 197 5.88 -7.11 -15.50
N SER A 198 6.79 -6.61 -16.35
CA SER A 198 7.07 -5.19 -16.46
C SER A 198 6.10 -4.57 -17.48
N ASP A 199 5.12 -3.81 -17.00
CA ASP A 199 3.97 -3.37 -17.80
C ASP A 199 3.70 -1.87 -17.64
N ILE A 200 3.62 -1.17 -18.76
CA ILE A 200 3.28 0.26 -18.77
C ILE A 200 1.85 0.51 -18.25
N ASP A 201 0.94 -0.44 -18.41
CA ASP A 201 -0.42 -0.32 -17.87
C ASP A 201 -0.44 -0.37 -16.34
N ASP A 202 0.48 -1.11 -15.72
CA ASP A 202 0.65 -1.12 -14.27
C ASP A 202 1.11 0.26 -13.78
N VAL A 203 2.03 0.93 -14.50
CA VAL A 203 2.42 2.32 -14.21
C VAL A 203 1.21 3.26 -14.31
N ILE A 204 0.43 3.15 -15.40
CA ILE A 204 -0.74 3.99 -15.62
C ILE A 204 -1.78 3.80 -14.51
N LEU A 205 -2.10 2.56 -14.16
CA LEU A 205 -3.08 2.22 -13.12
C LEU A 205 -2.64 2.69 -11.75
N ASN A 206 -1.43 2.35 -11.34
CA ASN A 206 -0.88 2.69 -10.02
C ASN A 206 -0.80 4.21 -9.80
N VAL A 207 -0.29 4.96 -10.79
CA VAL A 207 -0.20 6.43 -10.71
C VAL A 207 -1.60 7.05 -10.74
N SER A 208 -2.49 6.58 -11.61
CA SER A 208 -3.87 7.10 -11.70
C SER A 208 -4.63 6.89 -10.40
N GLY A 209 -4.53 5.71 -9.79
CA GLY A 209 -5.17 5.40 -8.51
C GLY A 209 -4.67 6.29 -7.38
N ALA A 210 -3.35 6.43 -7.24
CA ALA A 210 -2.74 7.28 -6.23
C ALA A 210 -3.15 8.75 -6.39
N MET A 211 -3.19 9.27 -7.63
CA MET A 211 -3.61 10.64 -7.91
C MET A 211 -5.10 10.85 -7.75
N CYS A 212 -5.92 9.84 -8.04
CA CYS A 212 -7.36 9.84 -7.76
C CYS A 212 -7.59 9.99 -6.23
N LEU A 213 -6.92 9.18 -5.41
CA LEU A 213 -7.00 9.33 -3.95
C LEU A 213 -6.51 10.70 -3.50
N TYR A 214 -5.39 11.19 -4.03
CA TYR A 214 -4.89 12.53 -3.72
C TYR A 214 -5.96 13.60 -4.00
N ALA A 215 -6.62 13.55 -5.14
CA ALA A 215 -7.68 14.50 -5.48
C ALA A 215 -8.88 14.41 -4.51
N ILE A 216 -9.30 13.20 -4.15
CA ILE A 216 -10.36 12.97 -3.15
C ILE A 216 -9.98 13.56 -1.79
N LEU A 217 -8.73 13.37 -1.36
CA LEU A 217 -8.22 13.90 -0.09
C LEU A 217 -8.19 15.43 -0.04
N ARG A 218 -8.15 16.12 -1.19
CA ARG A 218 -8.20 17.59 -1.31
C ARG A 218 -9.62 18.14 -1.26
N ILE A 219 -10.65 17.33 -1.37
CA ILE A 219 -12.04 17.75 -1.18
C ILE A 219 -12.22 18.21 0.27
N LYS A 220 -12.69 19.44 0.48
CA LYS A 220 -12.83 20.08 1.82
C LYS A 220 -13.53 19.18 2.83
N ALA A 221 -14.66 18.59 2.46
CA ALA A 221 -15.44 17.72 3.36
C ALA A 221 -14.65 16.46 3.78
N VAL A 222 -13.88 15.86 2.85
CA VAL A 222 -13.03 14.69 3.11
C VAL A 222 -11.84 15.10 3.98
N SER A 223 -11.14 16.18 3.61
CA SER A 223 -10.00 16.71 4.35
C SER A 223 -10.34 17.01 5.81
N LEU A 224 -11.49 17.65 6.08
CA LEU A 224 -11.96 17.91 7.44
C LEU A 224 -12.21 16.63 8.25
N ARG A 225 -12.80 15.59 7.63
CA ARG A 225 -13.02 14.29 8.29
C ARG A 225 -11.69 13.61 8.63
N ILE A 226 -10.74 13.64 7.70
CA ILE A 226 -9.41 13.05 7.91
C ILE A 226 -8.63 13.80 9.00
N THR A 227 -8.72 15.13 9.05
CA THR A 227 -8.13 15.94 10.15
C THR A 227 -8.65 15.48 11.51
N LYS A 228 -9.96 15.28 11.64
CA LYS A 228 -10.56 14.75 12.88
C LYS A 228 -10.10 13.32 13.17
N PHE A 229 -10.11 12.46 12.16
CA PHE A 229 -9.67 11.08 12.28
C PHE A 229 -8.20 10.99 12.69
N THR A 230 -7.32 11.80 12.11
CA THR A 230 -5.87 11.80 12.39
C THR A 230 -5.49 12.69 13.58
N PHE A 231 -6.45 13.21 14.36
CA PHE A 231 -6.20 14.10 15.49
C PHE A 231 -5.31 15.31 15.12
N GLY A 232 -5.53 15.87 13.93
CA GLY A 232 -4.80 17.03 13.43
C GLY A 232 -3.39 16.72 12.87
N VAL A 233 -3.04 15.45 12.67
CA VAL A 233 -1.79 15.10 11.93
C VAL A 233 -1.92 15.51 10.48
N TRP A 234 -3.05 15.19 9.84
CA TRP A 234 -3.44 15.77 8.56
C TRP A 234 -3.84 17.23 8.75
N GLU A 235 -3.22 18.14 8.02
CA GLU A 235 -3.56 19.57 8.02
C GLU A 235 -4.51 19.88 6.85
N THR A 236 -5.60 20.59 7.13
CA THR A 236 -6.53 21.00 6.08
C THR A 236 -5.87 21.97 5.11
N VAL A 237 -6.39 22.02 3.89
CA VAL A 237 -5.91 22.93 2.84
C VAL A 237 -5.93 24.39 3.28
N GLU A 238 -6.88 24.79 4.14
CA GLU A 238 -7.04 26.14 4.65
C GLU A 238 -5.95 26.57 5.66
N ASN A 239 -5.32 25.63 6.37
CA ASN A 239 -4.27 25.94 7.35
C ASN A 239 -2.86 25.99 6.75
N LYS A 240 -2.76 25.94 5.42
CA LYS A 240 -1.48 25.92 4.67
C LYS A 240 -1.23 27.19 3.86
N GLY A 241 -2.05 28.23 4.09
CA GLY A 241 -1.89 29.55 3.52
C GLY A 241 -1.00 30.46 4.36
#